data_740cb93fe0fe7a9037945273d81f1ffb
#
_entry.id   740cb93fe0fe7a9037945273d81f1ffb
#
_cell.length_a   1.000
_cell.length_b   1.000
_cell.length_c   1.000
_cell.angle_alpha   90.00
_cell.angle_beta   90.00
_cell.angle_gamma   90.00
#
_symmetry.space_group_name_H-M   'P 1'
#
loop_
_entity.id
_entity.type
_entity.pdbx_description
1 polymer ?
#
loop_
_entity_poly.entity_id
_entity_poly.type
_entity_poly.pdbx_seq_one_letter_code
_entity_poly.pdbx_strand_id
1 'polypeptide(L)'
;MSLDQRLQTTSLTIRADERVVLLGASGAGKTTLIKLCNGSLQPSRGALQWRGQPLKRLPRHERRSIGTFWQDLRLVEELSVIQNINSGALGRHGLIWALRNLLGVLEKDACLAVMQEVHLNPSLLKRAVTELSGGQRQRVALARLLRQSPELVLADEPLSALDPVIASDVLDTLLSLPGCLISLHRPDLIHRFERVLGLRNGALVLDAAPDMISKTQLEWLYGRS
;
A
#
# COMPACT_ATOMS: atom_id res chain seq x y z
N MET A 1 -15.77 -0.50 -21.67
CA MET A 1 -16.34 0.07 -20.44
C MET A 1 -15.25 0.92 -19.83
N SER A 2 -15.44 2.24 -19.78
CA SER A 2 -14.44 3.16 -19.25
C SER A 2 -14.31 2.98 -17.73
N LEU A 3 -13.08 2.96 -17.24
CA LEU A 3 -12.72 2.84 -15.82
C LEU A 3 -13.22 4.00 -14.95
N ASP A 4 -13.77 5.05 -15.57
CA ASP A 4 -14.14 6.33 -14.95
C ASP A 4 -15.46 6.34 -14.15
N GLN A 5 -16.24 5.25 -14.15
CA GLN A 5 -17.56 5.23 -13.50
C GLN A 5 -17.57 4.51 -12.13
N ARG A 6 -16.41 4.17 -11.55
CA ARG A 6 -16.36 3.29 -10.38
C ARG A 6 -16.40 4.00 -9.03
N LEU A 7 -16.12 5.29 -8.94
CA LEU A 7 -16.25 6.05 -7.71
C LEU A 7 -17.17 7.23 -7.89
N GLN A 8 -18.15 7.34 -7.00
CA GLN A 8 -19.04 8.49 -6.90
C GLN A 8 -18.30 9.65 -6.21
N THR A 9 -18.83 10.87 -6.40
CA THR A 9 -18.30 12.05 -5.73
C THR A 9 -18.36 11.85 -4.21
N THR A 10 -17.23 11.95 -3.58
CA THR A 10 -17.07 11.71 -2.13
C THR A 10 -16.14 12.77 -1.55
N SER A 11 -16.43 13.24 -0.35
CA SER A 11 -15.50 14.02 0.46
C SER A 11 -14.99 13.14 1.57
N LEU A 12 -13.68 12.91 1.61
CA LEU A 12 -13.03 12.04 2.57
C LEU A 12 -11.71 12.67 3.02
N THR A 13 -11.50 12.71 4.32
CA THR A 13 -10.22 13.11 4.92
C THR A 13 -9.65 11.93 5.68
N ILE A 14 -8.39 11.58 5.40
CA ILE A 14 -7.62 10.55 6.12
C ILE A 14 -6.41 11.26 6.73
N ARG A 15 -6.18 11.07 8.03
CA ARG A 15 -4.99 11.62 8.69
C ARG A 15 -3.79 10.74 8.39
N ALA A 16 -2.61 11.34 8.33
CA ALA A 16 -1.37 10.62 8.05
C ALA A 16 -0.95 9.65 9.16
N ASP A 17 -1.49 9.83 10.37
CA ASP A 17 -1.25 9.00 11.56
C ASP A 17 -2.40 8.03 11.88
N GLU A 18 -3.36 7.87 10.98
CA GLU A 18 -4.57 7.06 11.17
C GLU A 18 -4.45 5.68 10.51
N ARG A 19 -4.88 4.63 11.20
CA ARG A 19 -4.95 3.28 10.66
C ARG A 19 -6.35 2.98 10.15
N VAL A 20 -6.51 3.04 8.83
CA VAL A 20 -7.80 2.95 8.15
C VAL A 20 -7.87 1.66 7.33
N VAL A 21 -8.94 0.88 7.50
CA VAL A 21 -9.25 -0.24 6.61
C VAL A 21 -10.33 0.16 5.61
N LEU A 22 -10.15 -0.26 4.37
CA LEU A 22 -11.09 -0.06 3.27
C LEU A 22 -11.74 -1.39 2.88
N LEU A 23 -13.03 -1.52 3.13
CA LEU A 23 -13.82 -2.72 2.87
C LEU A 23 -14.76 -2.53 1.67
N GLY A 24 -15.20 -3.64 1.11
CA GLY A 24 -16.18 -3.68 0.03
C GLY A 24 -15.98 -4.88 -0.88
N ALA A 25 -17.04 -5.25 -1.59
CA ALA A 25 -17.01 -6.33 -2.55
C ALA A 25 -15.99 -6.10 -3.67
N SER A 26 -15.66 -7.16 -4.43
CA SER A 26 -14.85 -7.02 -5.65
C SER A 26 -15.55 -6.07 -6.61
N GLY A 27 -14.80 -5.15 -7.20
CA GLY A 27 -15.35 -4.11 -8.09
C GLY A 27 -16.00 -2.92 -7.40
N ALA A 28 -16.06 -2.85 -6.05
CA ALA A 28 -16.64 -1.72 -5.32
C ALA A 28 -15.90 -0.38 -5.49
N GLY A 29 -14.66 -0.39 -6.04
CA GLY A 29 -13.88 0.82 -6.30
C GLY A 29 -12.66 1.01 -5.38
N LYS A 30 -12.30 0.00 -4.54
CA LYS A 30 -11.18 0.09 -3.58
C LYS A 30 -9.85 0.45 -4.25
N THR A 31 -9.46 -0.31 -5.27
CA THR A 31 -8.23 -0.05 -6.06
C THR A 31 -8.26 1.33 -6.73
N THR A 32 -9.43 1.78 -7.18
CA THR A 32 -9.60 3.11 -7.78
C THR A 32 -9.35 4.20 -6.75
N LEU A 33 -9.90 4.07 -5.54
CA LEU A 33 -9.65 5.00 -4.44
C LEU A 33 -8.16 5.06 -4.08
N ILE A 34 -7.49 3.92 -3.94
CA ILE A 34 -6.05 3.84 -3.68
C ILE A 34 -5.25 4.52 -4.80
N LYS A 35 -5.60 4.29 -6.08
CA LYS A 35 -4.95 4.95 -7.23
C LYS A 35 -5.18 6.46 -7.26
N LEU A 36 -6.31 6.94 -6.81
CA LEU A 36 -6.55 8.36 -6.61
C LEU A 36 -5.65 8.90 -5.49
N CYS A 37 -5.67 8.28 -4.31
CA CYS A 37 -4.91 8.72 -3.14
C CYS A 37 -3.39 8.77 -3.39
N ASN A 38 -2.83 7.88 -4.21
CA ASN A 38 -1.40 7.92 -4.56
C ASN A 38 -1.07 8.77 -5.80
N GLY A 39 -2.09 9.38 -6.43
CA GLY A 39 -1.92 10.24 -7.60
C GLY A 39 -1.66 9.50 -8.93
N SER A 40 -1.75 8.17 -8.98
CA SER A 40 -1.65 7.39 -10.23
C SER A 40 -2.86 7.58 -11.13
N LEU A 41 -3.99 7.94 -10.54
CA LEU A 41 -5.22 8.30 -11.24
C LEU A 41 -5.61 9.74 -10.88
N GLN A 42 -6.08 10.50 -11.86
CA GLN A 42 -6.63 11.85 -11.62
C GLN A 42 -8.16 11.76 -11.51
N PRO A 43 -8.78 12.47 -10.56
CA PRO A 43 -10.23 12.54 -10.49
C PRO A 43 -10.79 13.32 -11.68
N SER A 44 -11.93 12.89 -12.21
CA SER A 44 -12.66 13.62 -13.26
C SER A 44 -13.28 14.92 -12.75
N ARG A 45 -13.61 14.97 -11.46
CA ARG A 45 -14.12 16.15 -10.74
C ARG A 45 -13.53 16.22 -9.35
N GLY A 46 -13.45 17.42 -8.78
CA GLY A 46 -12.88 17.64 -7.46
C GLY A 46 -11.36 17.71 -7.45
N ALA A 47 -10.77 17.61 -6.28
CA ALA A 47 -9.32 17.68 -6.06
C ALA A 47 -8.88 16.75 -4.96
N LEU A 48 -7.64 16.26 -5.06
CA LEU A 48 -6.95 15.52 -4.03
C LEU A 48 -5.88 16.43 -3.43
N GLN A 49 -5.78 16.39 -2.11
CA GLN A 49 -4.81 17.20 -1.38
C GLN A 49 -4.00 16.31 -0.43
N TRP A 50 -2.73 16.64 -0.28
CA TRP A 50 -1.84 16.14 0.75
C TRP A 50 -1.37 17.33 1.59
N ARG A 51 -1.68 17.32 2.89
CA ARG A 51 -1.33 18.45 3.80
C ARG A 51 -1.79 19.82 3.27
N GLY A 52 -3.00 19.88 2.70
CA GLY A 52 -3.57 21.10 2.15
C GLY A 52 -3.04 21.52 0.77
N GLN A 53 -2.05 20.82 0.22
CA GLN A 53 -1.51 21.09 -1.10
C GLN A 53 -2.11 20.13 -2.15
N PRO A 54 -2.44 20.61 -3.37
CA PRO A 54 -2.91 19.72 -4.43
C PRO A 54 -1.92 18.60 -4.74
N LEU A 55 -2.34 17.34 -4.64
CA LEU A 55 -1.50 16.16 -4.84
C LEU A 55 -0.77 16.18 -6.20
N LYS A 56 -1.43 16.72 -7.24
CA LYS A 56 -0.88 16.88 -8.58
C LYS A 56 0.37 17.80 -8.61
N ARG A 57 0.44 18.78 -7.70
CA ARG A 57 1.51 19.79 -7.66
C ARG A 57 2.60 19.46 -6.64
N LEU A 58 2.47 18.36 -5.90
CA LEU A 58 3.49 17.99 -4.92
C LEU A 58 4.84 17.76 -5.58
N PRO A 59 5.91 18.33 -5.02
CA PRO A 59 7.26 18.05 -5.47
C PRO A 59 7.64 16.58 -5.15
N ARG A 60 8.65 16.06 -5.86
CA ARG A 60 9.05 14.65 -5.76
C ARG A 60 9.38 14.23 -4.31
N HIS A 61 10.02 15.11 -3.57
CA HIS A 61 10.43 14.81 -2.19
C HIS A 61 9.24 14.70 -1.22
N GLU A 62 8.12 15.39 -1.48
CA GLU A 62 6.90 15.25 -0.70
C GLU A 62 6.07 14.04 -1.13
N ARG A 63 6.07 13.69 -2.41
CA ARG A 63 5.36 12.50 -2.90
C ARG A 63 5.86 11.20 -2.29
N ARG A 64 7.14 11.14 -1.87
CA ARG A 64 7.70 9.98 -1.19
C ARG A 64 7.06 9.72 0.19
N SER A 65 6.40 10.71 0.79
CA SER A 65 5.66 10.55 2.04
C SER A 65 4.46 9.61 1.90
N ILE A 66 4.01 9.36 0.67
CA ILE A 66 2.94 8.41 0.38
C ILE A 66 3.56 7.17 -0.26
N GLY A 67 3.60 6.07 0.48
CA GLY A 67 4.04 4.78 -0.01
C GLY A 67 2.86 3.97 -0.55
N THR A 68 3.10 3.10 -1.53
CA THR A 68 2.04 2.21 -2.02
C THR A 68 2.53 0.79 -2.11
N PHE A 69 1.78 -0.12 -1.47
CA PHE A 69 1.95 -1.56 -1.57
C PHE A 69 0.85 -2.13 -2.48
N TRP A 70 1.26 -2.71 -3.60
CA TRP A 70 0.36 -3.21 -4.63
C TRP A 70 0.15 -4.73 -4.52
N GLN A 71 -1.03 -5.19 -4.87
CA GLN A 71 -1.35 -6.62 -4.94
C GLN A 71 -0.42 -7.38 -5.91
N ASP A 72 -0.06 -6.77 -7.05
CA ASP A 72 0.87 -7.31 -8.05
C ASP A 72 2.36 -7.12 -7.69
N LEU A 73 2.65 -6.62 -6.49
CA LEU A 73 3.95 -6.32 -5.91
C LEU A 73 4.81 -5.32 -6.71
N ARG A 74 4.65 -5.21 -8.00
CA ARG A 74 5.41 -4.34 -8.92
C ARG A 74 6.92 -4.40 -8.71
N LEU A 75 7.44 -5.59 -8.52
CA LEU A 75 8.89 -5.81 -8.51
C LEU A 75 9.42 -5.79 -9.95
N VAL A 76 10.61 -5.25 -10.12
CA VAL A 76 11.30 -5.25 -11.41
C VAL A 76 12.03 -6.59 -11.53
N GLU A 77 11.60 -7.44 -12.45
CA GLU A 77 12.02 -8.85 -12.55
C GLU A 77 13.50 -8.99 -12.95
N GLU A 78 14.02 -8.05 -13.72
CA GLU A 78 15.40 -7.99 -14.17
C GLU A 78 16.38 -7.54 -13.08
N LEU A 79 15.86 -7.07 -11.94
CA LEU A 79 16.67 -6.57 -10.85
C LEU A 79 16.80 -7.58 -9.72
N SER A 80 17.94 -7.54 -9.04
CA SER A 80 18.19 -8.27 -7.81
C SER A 80 17.34 -7.75 -6.64
N VAL A 81 17.29 -8.52 -5.55
CA VAL A 81 16.60 -8.15 -4.31
C VAL A 81 17.05 -6.78 -3.80
N ILE A 82 18.37 -6.56 -3.69
CA ILE A 82 18.89 -5.26 -3.19
C ILE A 82 18.52 -4.09 -4.10
N GLN A 83 18.53 -4.28 -5.40
CA GLN A 83 18.17 -3.22 -6.35
C GLN A 83 16.68 -2.89 -6.27
N ASN A 84 15.83 -3.91 -6.11
CA ASN A 84 14.40 -3.73 -5.86
C ASN A 84 14.14 -2.99 -4.54
N ILE A 85 14.77 -3.40 -3.44
CA ILE A 85 14.65 -2.74 -2.13
C ILE A 85 15.10 -1.28 -2.24
N ASN A 86 16.26 -1.02 -2.83
CA ASN A 86 16.80 0.31 -3.01
C ASN A 86 15.91 1.21 -3.90
N SER A 87 15.11 0.62 -4.81
CA SER A 87 14.17 1.43 -5.59
C SER A 87 13.19 2.23 -4.71
N GLY A 88 12.92 1.78 -3.48
CA GLY A 88 12.16 2.54 -2.48
C GLY A 88 12.83 3.86 -2.07
N ALA A 89 14.16 3.94 -2.16
CA ALA A 89 14.91 5.14 -1.83
C ALA A 89 15.01 6.17 -2.97
N LEU A 90 14.53 5.85 -4.19
CA LEU A 90 14.62 6.72 -5.36
C LEU A 90 14.03 8.12 -5.15
N GLY A 91 13.05 8.25 -4.27
CA GLY A 91 12.46 9.55 -3.92
C GLY A 91 13.44 10.51 -3.21
N ARG A 92 14.49 9.97 -2.57
CA ARG A 92 15.51 10.72 -1.82
C ARG A 92 16.75 11.02 -2.63
N HIS A 93 16.96 10.31 -3.73
CA HIS A 93 18.20 10.36 -4.52
C HIS A 93 17.94 10.88 -5.94
N GLY A 94 19.01 11.36 -6.57
CA GLY A 94 19.00 11.84 -7.96
C GLY A 94 19.20 10.71 -8.98
N LEU A 95 19.17 11.10 -10.27
CA LEU A 95 19.31 10.17 -11.39
C LEU A 95 20.65 9.40 -11.37
N ILE A 96 21.76 10.05 -11.00
CA ILE A 96 23.08 9.40 -10.94
C ILE A 96 23.07 8.25 -9.94
N TRP A 97 22.46 8.44 -8.77
CA TRP A 97 22.31 7.36 -7.79
C TRP A 97 21.43 6.21 -8.32
N ALA A 98 20.34 6.55 -9.01
CA ALA A 98 19.46 5.55 -9.62
C ALA A 98 20.22 4.68 -10.64
N LEU A 99 21.03 5.30 -11.52
CA LEU A 99 21.89 4.59 -12.48
C LEU A 99 22.94 3.72 -11.78
N ARG A 100 23.58 4.23 -10.72
CA ARG A 100 24.54 3.44 -9.94
C ARG A 100 23.87 2.24 -9.25
N ASN A 101 22.63 2.37 -8.81
CA ASN A 101 21.87 1.24 -8.23
C ASN A 101 21.62 0.12 -9.25
N LEU A 102 21.53 0.44 -10.54
CA LEU A 102 21.41 -0.59 -11.59
C LEU A 102 22.75 -1.33 -11.84
N LEU A 103 23.87 -0.64 -11.63
CA LEU A 103 25.22 -1.17 -11.95
C LEU A 103 25.87 -1.89 -10.77
N GLY A 104 25.39 -1.71 -9.55
CA GLY A 104 26.06 -2.26 -8.38
C GLY A 104 25.22 -2.31 -7.11
N VAL A 105 25.89 -2.73 -6.04
CA VAL A 105 25.29 -2.83 -4.70
C VAL A 105 25.50 -1.50 -3.98
N LEU A 106 24.42 -0.75 -3.78
CA LEU A 106 24.43 0.50 -3.01
C LEU A 106 23.74 0.30 -1.66
N GLU A 107 24.19 1.04 -0.65
CA GLU A 107 23.56 1.13 0.68
C GLU A 107 23.16 -0.24 1.25
N LYS A 108 24.10 -1.19 1.21
CA LYS A 108 23.89 -2.59 1.60
C LYS A 108 23.35 -2.72 3.03
N ASP A 109 23.90 -1.96 3.98
CA ASP A 109 23.52 -2.06 5.39
C ASP A 109 22.07 -1.60 5.61
N ALA A 110 21.64 -0.53 4.94
CA ALA A 110 20.27 -0.07 4.99
C ALA A 110 19.28 -1.08 4.35
N CYS A 111 19.71 -1.80 3.31
CA CYS A 111 18.90 -2.88 2.75
C CYS A 111 18.83 -4.08 3.69
N LEU A 112 19.94 -4.46 4.33
CA LEU A 112 19.96 -5.55 5.31
C LEU A 112 19.09 -5.24 6.52
N ALA A 113 19.08 -4.01 7.01
CA ALA A 113 18.21 -3.58 8.10
C ALA A 113 16.73 -3.83 7.77
N VAL A 114 16.23 -3.31 6.63
CA VAL A 114 14.82 -3.54 6.25
C VAL A 114 14.53 -5.00 5.88
N MET A 115 15.51 -5.78 5.39
CA MET A 115 15.35 -7.22 5.20
C MET A 115 15.15 -7.95 6.53
N GLN A 116 15.85 -7.54 7.57
CA GLN A 116 15.68 -8.10 8.92
C GLN A 116 14.28 -7.78 9.47
N GLU A 117 13.80 -6.56 9.33
CA GLU A 117 12.46 -6.14 9.76
C GLU A 117 11.34 -6.98 9.12
N VAL A 118 11.51 -7.41 7.87
CA VAL A 118 10.52 -8.24 7.16
C VAL A 118 10.87 -9.74 7.19
N HIS A 119 11.80 -10.18 8.05
CA HIS A 119 12.25 -11.57 8.16
C HIS A 119 12.68 -12.21 6.83
N LEU A 120 13.35 -11.44 5.97
CA LEU A 120 13.91 -11.92 4.71
C LEU A 120 15.37 -12.30 4.88
N ASN A 121 15.73 -13.53 4.48
CA ASN A 121 17.09 -14.04 4.65
C ASN A 121 18.12 -13.16 3.90
N PRO A 122 19.17 -12.65 4.58
CA PRO A 122 20.21 -11.82 3.97
C PRO A 122 20.95 -12.47 2.79
N SER A 123 21.02 -13.81 2.75
CA SER A 123 21.66 -14.56 1.65
C SER A 123 20.99 -14.32 0.29
N LEU A 124 19.72 -13.87 0.30
CA LEU A 124 18.95 -13.56 -0.91
C LEU A 124 19.28 -12.21 -1.54
N LEU A 125 20.06 -11.36 -0.87
CA LEU A 125 20.32 -9.97 -1.22
C LEU A 125 20.69 -9.76 -2.71
N LYS A 126 21.51 -10.64 -3.27
CA LYS A 126 21.99 -10.54 -4.65
C LYS A 126 21.21 -11.42 -5.66
N ARG A 127 20.22 -12.19 -5.20
CA ARG A 127 19.43 -13.04 -6.09
C ARG A 127 18.49 -12.21 -6.95
N ALA A 128 18.19 -12.70 -8.15
CA ALA A 128 17.11 -12.16 -8.95
C ALA A 128 15.76 -12.42 -8.26
N VAL A 129 14.82 -11.47 -8.34
CA VAL A 129 13.51 -11.64 -7.71
C VAL A 129 12.68 -12.76 -8.36
N THR A 130 12.98 -13.12 -9.59
CA THR A 130 12.38 -14.26 -10.32
C THR A 130 12.68 -15.62 -9.69
N GLU A 131 13.80 -15.74 -8.96
CA GLU A 131 14.22 -16.97 -8.27
C GLU A 131 13.54 -17.15 -6.91
N LEU A 132 12.75 -16.17 -6.47
CA LEU A 132 12.14 -16.13 -5.14
C LEU A 132 10.76 -16.79 -5.12
N SER A 133 10.41 -17.40 -4.00
CA SER A 133 9.03 -17.82 -3.73
C SER A 133 8.08 -16.62 -3.63
N GLY A 134 6.77 -16.85 -3.78
CA GLY A 134 5.76 -15.79 -3.67
C GLY A 134 5.86 -15.01 -2.35
N GLY A 135 6.00 -15.69 -1.21
CA GLY A 135 6.16 -15.05 0.10
C GLY A 135 7.48 -14.25 0.21
N GLN A 136 8.59 -14.75 -0.37
CA GLN A 136 9.85 -14.00 -0.42
C GLN A 136 9.72 -12.74 -1.28
N ARG A 137 9.07 -12.82 -2.44
CA ARG A 137 8.79 -11.66 -3.30
C ARG A 137 7.96 -10.61 -2.56
N GLN A 138 6.98 -11.04 -1.78
CA GLN A 138 6.17 -10.15 -0.97
C GLN A 138 6.99 -9.43 0.12
N ARG A 139 7.87 -10.16 0.81
CA ARG A 139 8.80 -9.57 1.79
C ARG A 139 9.77 -8.57 1.12
N VAL A 140 10.22 -8.82 -0.12
CA VAL A 140 11.01 -7.84 -0.89
C VAL A 140 10.20 -6.58 -1.18
N ALA A 141 8.93 -6.70 -1.57
CA ALA A 141 8.07 -5.54 -1.81
C ALA A 141 7.81 -4.74 -0.53
N LEU A 142 7.65 -5.44 0.62
CA LEU A 142 7.50 -4.80 1.92
C LEU A 142 8.80 -4.10 2.36
N ALA A 143 9.96 -4.75 2.21
CA ALA A 143 11.27 -4.14 2.47
C ALA A 143 11.51 -2.90 1.60
N ARG A 144 11.09 -2.91 0.33
CA ARG A 144 11.12 -1.74 -0.55
C ARG A 144 10.25 -0.60 -0.01
N LEU A 145 9.06 -0.91 0.49
CA LEU A 145 8.17 0.07 1.12
C LEU A 145 8.79 0.67 2.38
N LEU A 146 9.34 -0.16 3.28
CA LEU A 146 10.06 0.29 4.48
C LEU A 146 11.26 1.16 4.10
N ARG A 147 11.98 0.79 3.05
CA ARG A 147 13.11 1.57 2.52
C ARG A 147 12.71 2.96 2.01
N GLN A 148 11.46 3.14 1.60
CA GLN A 148 10.89 4.44 1.25
C GLN A 148 10.67 5.32 2.49
N SER A 149 10.39 4.73 3.66
CA SER A 149 10.02 5.40 4.92
C SER A 149 8.84 6.37 4.71
N PRO A 150 7.67 5.89 4.29
CA PRO A 150 6.51 6.73 4.04
C PRO A 150 5.84 7.17 5.35
N GLU A 151 5.13 8.29 5.31
CA GLU A 151 4.28 8.77 6.40
C GLU A 151 2.86 8.18 6.33
N LEU A 152 2.37 7.93 5.12
CA LEU A 152 1.12 7.23 4.85
C LEU A 152 1.37 6.07 3.89
N VAL A 153 0.89 4.91 4.26
CA VAL A 153 0.90 3.71 3.40
C VAL A 153 -0.48 3.47 2.80
N LEU A 154 -0.53 3.31 1.50
CA LEU A 154 -1.69 2.85 0.77
C LEU A 154 -1.45 1.41 0.34
N ALA A 155 -2.24 0.45 0.82
CA ALA A 155 -2.04 -0.97 0.48
C ALA A 155 -3.30 -1.55 -0.18
N ASP A 156 -3.11 -2.10 -1.38
CA ASP A 156 -4.19 -2.72 -2.14
C ASP A 156 -4.13 -4.24 -2.00
N GLU A 157 -5.02 -4.79 -1.19
CA GLU A 157 -5.15 -6.23 -0.91
C GLU A 157 -3.83 -6.92 -0.54
N PRO A 158 -3.06 -6.38 0.43
CA PRO A 158 -1.70 -6.85 0.71
C PRO A 158 -1.65 -8.29 1.27
N LEU A 159 -2.78 -8.83 1.71
CA LEU A 159 -2.88 -10.15 2.32
C LEU A 159 -3.43 -11.21 1.37
N SER A 160 -3.74 -10.84 0.12
CA SER A 160 -4.30 -11.78 -0.86
C SER A 160 -3.30 -12.88 -1.22
N ALA A 161 -3.78 -14.12 -1.30
CA ALA A 161 -3.00 -15.31 -1.66
C ALA A 161 -1.84 -15.66 -0.71
N LEU A 162 -1.85 -15.15 0.54
CA LEU A 162 -0.89 -15.51 1.58
C LEU A 162 -1.45 -16.55 2.53
N ASP A 163 -0.55 -17.39 3.06
CA ASP A 163 -0.89 -18.19 4.22
C ASP A 163 -1.11 -17.29 5.46
N PRO A 164 -1.88 -17.78 6.46
CA PRO A 164 -2.26 -16.95 7.60
C PRO A 164 -1.10 -16.38 8.40
N VAL A 165 0.04 -17.09 8.49
CA VAL A 165 1.20 -16.64 9.27
C VAL A 165 1.87 -15.46 8.57
N ILE A 166 2.17 -15.61 7.27
CA ILE A 166 2.79 -14.52 6.47
C ILE A 166 1.83 -13.33 6.39
N ALA A 167 0.51 -13.57 6.25
CA ALA A 167 -0.48 -12.51 6.23
C ALA A 167 -0.48 -11.68 7.52
N SER A 168 -0.32 -12.33 8.69
CA SER A 168 -0.20 -11.64 9.97
C SER A 168 1.06 -10.78 10.02
N ASP A 169 2.23 -11.35 9.69
CA ASP A 169 3.51 -10.63 9.69
C ASP A 169 3.47 -9.37 8.79
N VAL A 170 2.88 -9.52 7.59
CA VAL A 170 2.72 -8.40 6.64
C VAL A 170 1.82 -7.33 7.22
N LEU A 171 0.68 -7.71 7.80
CA LEU A 171 -0.25 -6.77 8.41
C LEU A 171 0.39 -6.06 9.61
N ASP A 172 1.08 -6.79 10.48
CA ASP A 172 1.77 -6.23 11.63
C ASP A 172 2.81 -5.19 11.21
N THR A 173 3.59 -5.50 10.18
CA THR A 173 4.57 -4.56 9.62
C THR A 173 3.89 -3.31 9.03
N LEU A 174 2.78 -3.46 8.29
CA LEU A 174 2.05 -2.31 7.74
C LEU A 174 1.43 -1.44 8.84
N LEU A 175 0.90 -2.04 9.91
CA LEU A 175 0.30 -1.34 11.03
C LEU A 175 1.34 -0.71 11.98
N SER A 176 2.61 -1.10 11.92
CA SER A 176 3.69 -0.45 12.68
C SER A 176 4.12 0.88 12.06
N LEU A 177 3.73 1.16 10.82
CA LEU A 177 4.03 2.43 10.14
C LEU A 177 3.12 3.56 10.67
N PRO A 178 3.50 4.84 10.49
CA PRO A 178 2.79 5.96 11.11
C PRO A 178 1.29 5.98 10.79
N GLY A 179 0.90 5.76 9.54
CA GLY A 179 -0.50 5.65 9.16
C GLY A 179 -0.69 4.82 7.89
N CYS A 180 -1.90 4.29 7.72
CA CYS A 180 -2.20 3.46 6.56
C CYS A 180 -3.68 3.51 6.14
N LEU A 181 -3.90 3.33 4.83
CA LEU A 181 -5.18 2.96 4.23
C LEU A 181 -5.00 1.61 3.54
N ILE A 182 -5.56 0.56 4.11
CA ILE A 182 -5.38 -0.82 3.63
C ILE A 182 -6.71 -1.38 3.14
N SER A 183 -6.78 -1.77 1.86
CA SER A 183 -7.94 -2.50 1.36
C SER A 183 -7.84 -3.98 1.74
N LEU A 184 -8.91 -4.52 2.30
CA LEU A 184 -9.00 -5.93 2.70
C LEU A 184 -10.31 -6.56 2.22
N HIS A 185 -10.27 -7.89 2.03
CA HIS A 185 -11.45 -8.74 1.89
C HIS A 185 -11.81 -9.50 3.18
N ARG A 186 -11.14 -9.18 4.28
CA ARG A 186 -11.23 -9.85 5.57
C ARG A 186 -11.85 -8.93 6.63
N PRO A 187 -13.19 -8.94 6.74
CA PRO A 187 -13.88 -8.10 7.73
C PRO A 187 -13.61 -8.53 9.18
N ASP A 188 -13.11 -9.74 9.41
CA ASP A 188 -12.69 -10.25 10.72
C ASP A 188 -11.48 -9.46 11.29
N LEU A 189 -10.73 -8.75 10.47
CA LEU A 189 -9.54 -7.99 10.87
C LEU A 189 -9.83 -6.51 11.22
N ILE A 190 -11.08 -6.04 11.13
CA ILE A 190 -11.40 -4.60 11.31
C ILE A 190 -10.98 -4.08 12.69
N HIS A 191 -11.02 -4.92 13.73
CA HIS A 191 -10.63 -4.57 15.09
C HIS A 191 -9.15 -4.20 15.26
N ARG A 192 -8.34 -4.44 14.22
CA ARG A 192 -6.93 -4.06 14.15
C ARG A 192 -6.73 -2.58 13.72
N PHE A 193 -7.80 -1.91 13.30
CA PHE A 193 -7.79 -0.57 12.72
C PHE A 193 -8.55 0.42 13.62
N GLU A 194 -8.33 1.71 13.41
CA GLU A 194 -8.98 2.79 14.14
C GLU A 194 -10.27 3.25 13.44
N ARG A 195 -10.34 3.06 12.12
CA ARG A 195 -11.45 3.50 11.28
C ARG A 195 -11.69 2.54 10.13
N VAL A 196 -12.96 2.35 9.83
CA VAL A 196 -13.41 1.48 8.73
C VAL A 196 -14.14 2.31 7.71
N LEU A 197 -13.68 2.26 6.47
CA LEU A 197 -14.36 2.81 5.30
C LEU A 197 -14.97 1.66 4.50
N GLY A 198 -16.24 1.80 4.13
CA GLY A 198 -16.96 0.80 3.32
C GLY A 198 -17.37 1.37 1.98
N LEU A 199 -16.92 0.73 0.89
CA LEU A 199 -17.33 1.06 -0.48
C LEU A 199 -18.34 0.04 -1.01
N ARG A 200 -19.46 0.54 -1.55
CA ARG A 200 -20.43 -0.27 -2.28
C ARG A 200 -20.85 0.45 -3.57
N ASN A 201 -20.71 -0.23 -4.70
CA ASN A 201 -21.07 0.31 -6.03
C ASN A 201 -20.44 1.69 -6.31
N GLY A 202 -19.20 1.90 -5.90
CA GLY A 202 -18.47 3.15 -6.07
C GLY A 202 -18.81 4.25 -5.07
N ALA A 203 -19.76 4.05 -4.17
CA ALA A 203 -20.12 4.99 -3.12
C ALA A 203 -19.44 4.64 -1.79
N LEU A 204 -18.98 5.66 -1.06
CA LEU A 204 -18.59 5.51 0.34
C LEU A 204 -19.89 5.47 1.17
N VAL A 205 -20.20 4.28 1.71
CA VAL A 205 -21.45 4.01 2.42
C VAL A 205 -21.26 3.75 3.91
N LEU A 206 -20.03 3.60 4.34
CA LEU A 206 -19.64 3.37 5.73
C LEU A 206 -18.38 4.14 6.05
N ASP A 207 -18.39 4.83 7.19
CA ASP A 207 -17.26 5.57 7.73
C ASP A 207 -17.45 5.64 9.25
N ALA A 208 -16.84 4.71 9.98
CA ALA A 208 -17.07 4.55 11.41
C ALA A 208 -15.88 3.86 12.12
N ALA A 209 -15.83 3.96 13.44
CA ALA A 209 -14.95 3.12 14.26
C ALA A 209 -15.41 1.65 14.22
N PRO A 210 -14.48 0.68 14.36
CA PRO A 210 -14.79 -0.75 14.22
C PRO A 210 -15.91 -1.26 15.17
N ASP A 211 -15.94 -0.76 16.39
CA ASP A 211 -16.91 -1.12 17.44
C ASP A 211 -18.35 -0.62 17.16
N MET A 212 -18.47 0.36 16.26
CA MET A 212 -19.76 0.91 15.82
C MET A 212 -20.37 0.15 14.65
N ILE A 213 -19.70 -0.90 14.14
CA ILE A 213 -20.12 -1.61 12.93
C ILE A 213 -20.75 -2.94 13.29
N SER A 214 -22.02 -3.12 12.93
CA SER A 214 -22.73 -4.37 13.12
C SER A 214 -22.36 -5.41 12.06
N LYS A 215 -22.53 -6.69 12.40
CA LYS A 215 -22.37 -7.79 11.46
C LYS A 215 -23.29 -7.65 10.25
N THR A 216 -24.51 -7.19 10.45
CA THR A 216 -25.50 -6.95 9.38
C THR A 216 -25.01 -5.87 8.39
N GLN A 217 -24.37 -4.80 8.88
CA GLN A 217 -23.80 -3.77 8.00
C GLN A 217 -22.65 -4.34 7.16
N LEU A 218 -21.80 -5.20 7.74
CA LEU A 218 -20.74 -5.87 6.99
C LEU A 218 -21.32 -6.82 5.93
N GLU A 219 -22.31 -7.64 6.29
CA GLU A 219 -22.98 -8.54 5.35
C GLU A 219 -23.61 -7.75 4.19
N TRP A 220 -24.31 -6.67 4.51
CA TRP A 220 -24.88 -5.78 3.51
C TRP A 220 -23.80 -5.17 2.59
N LEU A 221 -22.66 -4.74 3.14
CA LEU A 221 -21.55 -4.16 2.36
C LEU A 221 -21.03 -5.12 1.28
N TYR A 222 -21.06 -6.43 1.55
CA TYR A 222 -20.62 -7.47 0.63
C TYR A 222 -21.77 -8.05 -0.22
N GLY A 223 -22.99 -7.52 -0.12
CA GLY A 223 -24.14 -8.00 -0.89
C GLY A 223 -24.69 -9.36 -0.43
N ARG A 224 -24.37 -9.76 0.78
CA ARG A 224 -24.96 -10.92 1.44
C ARG A 224 -26.18 -10.44 2.25
N SER A 225 -27.31 -10.32 1.59
CA SER A 225 -28.62 -10.08 2.22
C SER A 225 -29.45 -11.34 2.16
#